data_8de697495d13afc153846945ab2e4d2e
#
_entry.id   8de697495d13afc153846945ab2e4d2e
#
_cell.length_a   1.000
_cell.length_b   1.000
_cell.length_c   1.000
_cell.angle_alpha   90.00
_cell.angle_beta   90.00
_cell.angle_gamma   90.00
#
_symmetry.space_group_name_H-M   'P 1'
#
loop_
_entity.id
_entity.type
_entity.pdbx_description
1 polymer ?
#
loop_
_entity_poly.entity_id
_entity_poly.type
_entity_poly.pdbx_seq_one_letter_code
_entity_poly.pdbx_strand_id
1 'polypeptide(L)'
;MAAGATAGAGGDLGGLELPCQPAWIPGPEFAVVVASDKLFYWLFQHQPDRTLPLLPDLPADARGYTFSAPVLKEREYRLDGLFLPPPERPELPALILEAQMAADGGFLRRLYAETARLLQQEPGIERWRVVVLCPSRQLNFGDPAPVAEFVEKRVQWIELLSAAANPTAPALVQALALLLQSEHELKATTTALRARVAGSSQTAEIDDVIAAILVSRFNGRSIQELCAMGGITLDDFTQSVAYREIFGRGEARGVALGEARGEARGEALGEAKVTLRQLGRRCGPLSAEQESRIRSLPLERLEALAEALLDFEGMADLNAWLAAND
;
A
#
# COMPACT_ATOMS: atom_id res chain seq x y z
N MET A 1 63.56 27.44 -6.10
CA MET A 1 64.14 26.52 -7.12
C MET A 1 63.09 25.49 -7.42
N ALA A 2 62.46 25.69 -8.47
CA ALA A 2 62.51 24.95 -9.74
C ALA A 2 61.68 23.67 -9.64
N ALA A 3 60.57 23.68 -10.26
CA ALA A 3 60.22 23.26 -11.61
C ALA A 3 59.97 21.73 -11.66
N GLY A 4 59.00 21.19 -12.27
CA GLY A 4 58.23 21.39 -13.48
C GLY A 4 57.24 20.22 -13.60
N ALA A 5 56.10 20.49 -14.14
CA ALA A 5 55.61 20.11 -15.46
C ALA A 5 55.57 18.59 -15.71
N THR A 6 54.55 17.95 -16.22
CA THR A 6 53.65 18.12 -17.36
C THR A 6 52.71 16.91 -17.49
N ALA A 7 51.53 17.15 -18.03
CA ALA A 7 50.77 16.35 -19.01
C ALA A 7 50.37 14.90 -18.64
N GLY A 8 49.11 14.51 -18.50
CA GLY A 8 48.10 14.52 -19.57
C GLY A 8 47.87 13.11 -20.06
N ALA A 9 46.71 12.57 -19.83
CA ALA A 9 46.08 11.60 -20.73
C ALA A 9 44.63 11.34 -20.28
N GLY A 10 43.69 11.62 -21.16
CA GLY A 10 42.29 11.26 -21.02
C GLY A 10 42.15 9.74 -20.98
N GLY A 11 41.33 9.30 -20.06
CA GLY A 11 40.88 7.92 -19.91
C GLY A 11 39.36 7.90 -19.89
N ASP A 12 38.88 7.37 -20.94
CA ASP A 12 37.56 6.85 -21.28
C ASP A 12 36.67 6.51 -20.03
N LEU A 13 35.57 7.23 -19.88
CA LEU A 13 34.54 6.85 -18.94
C LEU A 13 33.72 5.72 -19.56
N GLY A 14 34.23 4.50 -19.48
CA GLY A 14 33.46 3.29 -19.76
C GLY A 14 32.24 3.22 -18.83
N GLY A 15 31.06 3.21 -19.45
CA GLY A 15 29.78 3.03 -18.77
C GLY A 15 29.79 1.75 -17.94
N LEU A 16 29.69 1.91 -16.65
CA LEU A 16 29.34 0.83 -15.74
C LEU A 16 27.83 0.57 -15.91
N GLU A 17 27.50 -0.39 -16.77
CA GLU A 17 26.20 -1.05 -16.75
C GLU A 17 26.04 -1.68 -15.37
N LEU A 18 25.14 -1.11 -14.56
CA LEU A 18 24.68 -1.73 -13.33
C LEU A 18 23.99 -3.04 -13.72
N PRO A 19 24.37 -4.19 -13.13
CA PRO A 19 23.68 -5.44 -13.39
C PRO A 19 22.21 -5.29 -12.99
N CYS A 20 21.32 -5.61 -13.93
CA CYS A 20 19.89 -5.75 -13.73
C CYS A 20 19.68 -6.66 -12.52
N GLN A 21 19.29 -6.10 -11.38
CA GLN A 21 18.92 -6.90 -10.22
C GLN A 21 17.69 -7.73 -10.61
N PRO A 22 17.70 -9.05 -10.38
CA PRO A 22 16.52 -9.86 -10.63
C PRO A 22 15.38 -9.31 -9.78
N ALA A 23 14.22 -9.11 -10.41
CA ALA A 23 13.00 -8.72 -9.73
C ALA A 23 12.75 -9.72 -8.59
N TRP A 24 13.00 -9.27 -7.36
CA TRP A 24 12.79 -10.07 -6.16
C TRP A 24 11.28 -10.26 -5.99
N ILE A 25 10.82 -11.47 -6.19
CA ILE A 25 9.42 -11.87 -5.92
C ILE A 25 9.37 -12.21 -4.44
N PRO A 26 8.73 -11.41 -3.59
CA PRO A 26 8.63 -11.72 -2.16
C PRO A 26 7.88 -13.03 -1.99
N GLY A 27 8.41 -13.92 -1.14
CA GLY A 27 7.75 -15.15 -0.73
C GLY A 27 6.41 -14.88 0.01
N PRO A 28 5.58 -15.90 0.23
CA PRO A 28 4.26 -15.75 0.87
C PRO A 28 4.32 -15.06 2.25
N GLU A 29 5.41 -15.20 2.99
CA GLU A 29 5.62 -14.50 4.27
C GLU A 29 5.74 -12.98 4.10
N PHE A 30 6.34 -12.50 3.01
CA PHE A 30 6.45 -11.07 2.71
C PHE A 30 5.11 -10.45 2.30
N ALA A 31 4.26 -11.22 1.63
CA ALA A 31 2.91 -10.77 1.26
C ALA A 31 2.03 -10.53 2.50
N VAL A 32 2.20 -11.32 3.56
CA VAL A 32 1.49 -11.14 4.84
C VAL A 32 1.97 -9.87 5.54
N VAL A 33 3.26 -9.57 5.54
CA VAL A 33 3.83 -8.37 6.18
C VAL A 33 3.31 -7.09 5.50
N VAL A 34 3.38 -7.02 4.17
CA VAL A 34 2.90 -5.83 3.42
C VAL A 34 1.38 -5.65 3.53
N ALA A 35 0.64 -6.76 3.62
CA ALA A 35 -0.81 -6.72 3.80
C ALA A 35 -1.18 -6.24 5.21
N SER A 36 -0.41 -6.65 6.25
CA SER A 36 -0.66 -6.24 7.63
C SER A 36 -0.44 -4.75 7.87
N ASP A 37 0.62 -4.14 7.30
CA ASP A 37 0.90 -2.71 7.48
C ASP A 37 -0.24 -1.83 6.96
N LYS A 38 -0.77 -2.16 5.77
CA LYS A 38 -1.91 -1.45 5.20
C LYS A 38 -3.17 -1.61 6.03
N LEU A 39 -3.40 -2.82 6.56
CA LEU A 39 -4.54 -3.11 7.42
C LEU A 39 -4.46 -2.30 8.72
N PHE A 40 -3.31 -2.30 9.39
CA PHE A 40 -3.15 -1.56 10.64
C PHE A 40 -3.30 -0.06 10.43
N TYR A 41 -2.69 0.49 9.37
CA TYR A 41 -2.89 1.90 9.01
C TYR A 41 -4.37 2.22 8.80
N TRP A 42 -5.08 1.39 8.03
CA TRP A 42 -6.51 1.55 7.80
C TRP A 42 -7.31 1.46 9.09
N LEU A 43 -7.05 0.44 9.92
CA LEU A 43 -7.73 0.23 11.20
C LEU A 43 -7.58 1.43 12.13
N PHE A 44 -6.36 1.92 12.28
CA PHE A 44 -6.07 3.05 13.16
C PHE A 44 -6.70 4.35 12.64
N GLN A 45 -6.72 4.54 11.32
CA GLN A 45 -7.32 5.73 10.71
C GLN A 45 -8.85 5.79 10.86
N HIS A 46 -9.53 4.66 10.66
CA HIS A 46 -11.01 4.65 10.60
C HIS A 46 -11.67 4.31 11.93
N GLN A 47 -10.94 3.72 12.84
CA GLN A 47 -11.48 3.23 14.10
C GLN A 47 -10.58 3.58 15.30
N PRO A 48 -10.20 4.86 15.50
CA PRO A 48 -9.27 5.23 16.56
C PRO A 48 -9.80 4.81 17.95
N ASP A 49 -11.04 5.09 18.27
CA ASP A 49 -11.63 4.76 19.59
C ASP A 49 -11.75 3.24 19.83
N ARG A 50 -11.71 2.42 18.78
CA ARG A 50 -11.79 0.96 18.90
C ARG A 50 -10.44 0.32 19.19
N THR A 51 -9.35 0.98 18.83
CA THR A 51 -8.01 0.52 19.17
C THR A 51 -7.63 0.85 20.62
N LEU A 52 -8.28 1.85 21.24
CA LEU A 52 -8.02 2.24 22.63
C LEU A 52 -8.27 1.11 23.65
N PRO A 53 -9.28 0.23 23.51
CA PRO A 53 -9.46 -0.91 24.42
C PRO A 53 -8.32 -1.94 24.40
N LEU A 54 -7.41 -1.87 23.41
CA LEU A 54 -6.18 -2.67 23.39
C LEU A 54 -5.17 -2.23 24.45
N LEU A 55 -5.39 -1.07 25.06
CA LEU A 55 -4.44 -0.43 25.98
C LEU A 55 -4.97 -0.57 27.42
N PRO A 56 -4.45 -1.52 28.21
CA PRO A 56 -4.98 -1.85 29.52
C PRO A 56 -4.86 -0.71 30.53
N ASP A 57 -3.92 0.21 30.32
CA ASP A 57 -3.64 1.31 31.24
C ASP A 57 -4.39 2.61 30.92
N LEU A 58 -5.27 2.60 29.93
CA LEU A 58 -6.15 3.75 29.68
C LEU A 58 -7.42 3.66 30.54
N PRO A 59 -7.94 4.79 31.02
CA PRO A 59 -9.25 4.86 31.64
C PRO A 59 -10.31 4.26 30.71
N ALA A 60 -11.28 3.52 31.25
CA ALA A 60 -12.33 2.87 30.47
C ALA A 60 -13.21 3.86 29.66
N ASP A 61 -13.21 5.14 30.05
CA ASP A 61 -13.90 6.24 29.39
C ASP A 61 -13.02 7.07 28.46
N ALA A 62 -11.75 6.63 28.20
CA ALA A 62 -10.85 7.29 27.26
C ALA A 62 -11.42 7.20 25.84
N ARG A 63 -11.80 8.36 25.28
CA ARG A 63 -12.41 8.48 23.95
C ARG A 63 -11.99 9.79 23.30
N GLY A 64 -12.27 9.93 22.00
CA GLY A 64 -12.04 11.16 21.24
C GLY A 64 -10.60 11.39 20.86
N TYR A 65 -9.79 10.33 20.76
CA TYR A 65 -8.43 10.43 20.21
C TYR A 65 -8.48 10.71 18.71
N THR A 66 -7.61 11.60 18.26
CA THR A 66 -7.39 11.88 16.84
C THR A 66 -6.27 11.02 16.32
N PHE A 67 -6.51 10.34 15.20
CA PHE A 67 -5.49 9.57 14.50
C PHE A 67 -4.68 10.47 13.56
N SER A 68 -3.36 10.27 13.54
CA SER A 68 -2.48 10.76 12.48
C SER A 68 -1.31 9.80 12.25
N ALA A 69 -0.73 9.81 11.06
CA ALA A 69 0.45 9.03 10.71
C ALA A 69 1.49 9.98 10.10
N PRO A 70 2.20 10.77 10.92
CA PRO A 70 3.13 11.79 10.46
C PRO A 70 4.36 11.18 9.80
N VAL A 71 4.83 11.82 8.73
CA VAL A 71 6.11 11.51 8.09
C VAL A 71 7.20 12.36 8.71
N LEU A 72 8.24 11.72 9.23
CA LEU A 72 9.36 12.41 9.86
C LEU A 72 10.36 12.89 8.80
N LYS A 73 10.86 14.11 8.92
CA LYS A 73 11.82 14.71 7.99
C LYS A 73 13.23 14.17 8.21
N GLU A 74 14.07 14.19 7.17
CA GLU A 74 15.50 13.83 7.08
C GLU A 74 15.87 12.35 6.88
N ARG A 75 15.11 11.40 7.39
CA ARG A 75 14.89 10.05 6.88
C ARG A 75 13.40 9.91 6.94
N GLU A 76 12.80 9.43 5.90
CA GLU A 76 11.35 9.19 5.89
C GLU A 76 11.04 8.05 6.86
N TYR A 77 10.95 8.38 8.14
CA TYR A 77 10.35 7.51 9.12
C TYR A 77 8.85 7.73 9.06
N ARG A 78 8.12 6.67 8.91
CA ARG A 78 6.67 6.70 8.94
C ARG A 78 6.20 5.85 10.11
N LEU A 79 5.62 6.49 11.10
CA LEU A 79 4.92 5.79 12.17
C LEU A 79 3.66 5.14 11.63
N ASP A 80 3.31 3.95 12.14
CA ASP A 80 2.05 3.30 11.80
C ASP A 80 0.86 4.06 12.36
N GLY A 81 0.96 4.65 13.55
CA GLY A 81 -0.08 5.50 14.11
C GLY A 81 0.37 6.40 15.25
N LEU A 82 -0.20 7.60 15.28
CA LEU A 82 -0.12 8.52 16.42
C LEU A 82 -1.54 8.91 16.84
N PHE A 83 -1.88 8.64 18.09
CA PHE A 83 -3.15 9.00 18.72
C PHE A 83 -2.91 10.10 19.72
N LEU A 84 -3.55 11.23 19.50
CA LEU A 84 -3.49 12.38 20.41
C LEU A 84 -4.74 12.38 21.29
N PRO A 85 -4.57 12.64 22.59
CA PRO A 85 -5.72 12.75 23.48
C PRO A 85 -6.62 13.94 23.09
N PRO A 86 -7.91 13.87 23.40
CA PRO A 86 -8.80 15.01 23.19
C PRO A 86 -8.36 16.21 24.04
N PRO A 87 -8.57 17.44 23.56
CA PRO A 87 -8.14 18.66 24.27
C PRO A 87 -8.72 18.78 25.70
N GLU A 88 -9.87 18.19 25.94
CA GLU A 88 -10.57 18.18 27.23
C GLU A 88 -9.97 17.21 28.25
N ARG A 89 -9.07 16.32 27.80
CA ARG A 89 -8.44 15.27 28.62
C ARG A 89 -6.91 15.31 28.52
N PRO A 90 -6.26 16.41 28.86
CA PRO A 90 -4.80 16.56 28.72
C PRO A 90 -3.99 15.63 29.64
N GLU A 91 -4.63 15.03 30.63
CA GLU A 91 -4.02 14.01 31.51
C GLU A 91 -3.75 12.67 30.80
N LEU A 92 -4.43 12.40 29.69
CA LEU A 92 -4.22 11.17 28.91
C LEU A 92 -2.90 11.25 28.09
N PRO A 93 -2.19 10.15 27.94
CA PRO A 93 -0.97 10.14 27.12
C PRO A 93 -1.28 10.13 25.61
N ALA A 94 -0.42 10.73 24.81
CA ALA A 94 -0.34 10.40 23.39
C ALA A 94 0.13 8.95 23.22
N LEU A 95 -0.43 8.25 22.23
CA LEU A 95 -0.13 6.84 21.97
C LEU A 95 0.54 6.71 20.60
N ILE A 96 1.73 6.13 20.60
CA ILE A 96 2.51 5.82 19.41
C ILE A 96 2.31 4.33 19.16
N LEU A 97 1.63 3.96 18.08
CA LEU A 97 1.34 2.57 17.74
C LEU A 97 2.24 2.09 16.60
N GLU A 98 2.80 0.91 16.79
CA GLU A 98 3.61 0.19 15.81
C GLU A 98 3.18 -1.26 15.71
N ALA A 99 3.10 -1.79 14.48
CA ALA A 99 2.71 -3.14 14.19
C ALA A 99 3.88 -3.94 13.60
N GLN A 100 4.65 -4.58 14.45
CA GLN A 100 5.82 -5.37 14.03
C GLN A 100 5.49 -6.85 13.93
N MET A 101 5.10 -7.29 12.72
CA MET A 101 4.59 -8.64 12.47
C MET A 101 5.67 -9.67 12.12
N ALA A 102 6.92 -9.24 11.90
CA ALA A 102 8.05 -10.10 11.58
C ALA A 102 9.27 -9.77 12.44
N ALA A 103 10.22 -10.71 12.51
CA ALA A 103 11.49 -10.47 13.16
C ALA A 103 12.28 -9.37 12.44
N ASP A 104 12.80 -8.41 13.20
CA ASP A 104 13.68 -7.35 12.74
C ASP A 104 14.67 -6.97 13.83
N GLY A 105 15.93 -7.38 13.68
CA GLY A 105 16.98 -7.11 14.65
C GLY A 105 17.33 -5.64 14.86
N GLY A 106 16.81 -4.73 14.04
CA GLY A 106 16.97 -3.29 14.17
C GLY A 106 15.75 -2.58 14.77
N PHE A 107 14.65 -3.29 14.99
CA PHE A 107 13.36 -2.71 15.35
C PHE A 107 13.41 -1.84 16.61
N LEU A 108 13.92 -2.34 17.71
CA LEU A 108 13.92 -1.59 18.99
C LEU A 108 14.69 -0.28 18.90
N ARG A 109 15.82 -0.28 18.20
CA ARG A 109 16.62 0.96 18.00
C ARG A 109 15.91 1.94 17.08
N ARG A 110 15.26 1.45 16.02
CA ARG A 110 14.47 2.25 15.11
C ARG A 110 13.28 2.88 15.85
N LEU A 111 12.50 2.09 16.57
CA LEU A 111 11.36 2.53 17.37
C LEU A 111 11.74 3.64 18.35
N TYR A 112 12.89 3.48 19.02
CA TYR A 112 13.40 4.52 19.92
C TYR A 112 13.76 5.81 19.17
N ALA A 113 14.45 5.69 18.03
CA ALA A 113 14.84 6.85 17.22
C ALA A 113 13.62 7.58 16.64
N GLU A 114 12.64 6.85 16.14
CA GLU A 114 11.37 7.38 15.61
C GLU A 114 10.58 8.10 16.70
N THR A 115 10.47 7.50 17.89
CA THR A 115 9.83 8.11 19.05
C THR A 115 10.54 9.40 19.46
N ALA A 116 11.86 9.37 19.56
CA ALA A 116 12.64 10.55 19.93
C ALA A 116 12.48 11.68 18.89
N ARG A 117 12.44 11.32 17.60
CA ARG A 117 12.24 12.29 16.53
C ARG A 117 10.83 12.89 16.54
N LEU A 118 9.81 12.07 16.76
CA LEU A 118 8.44 12.54 16.94
C LEU A 118 8.36 13.57 18.07
N LEU A 119 8.90 13.25 19.24
CA LEU A 119 8.87 14.14 20.41
C LEU A 119 9.63 15.46 20.17
N GLN A 120 10.66 15.44 19.32
CA GLN A 120 11.36 16.65 18.91
C GLN A 120 10.49 17.52 17.97
N GLN A 121 9.71 16.89 17.08
CA GLN A 121 8.85 17.60 16.12
C GLN A 121 7.55 18.11 16.75
N GLU A 122 7.06 17.42 17.77
CA GLU A 122 5.79 17.68 18.45
C GLU A 122 6.03 18.04 19.92
N PRO A 123 6.52 19.25 20.21
CA PRO A 123 6.89 19.65 21.58
C PRO A 123 5.69 19.72 22.53
N GLY A 124 4.47 19.73 22.00
CA GLY A 124 3.24 19.67 22.80
C GLY A 124 2.93 18.30 23.40
N ILE A 125 3.65 17.25 23.00
CA ILE A 125 3.48 15.90 23.55
C ILE A 125 4.28 15.75 24.84
N GLU A 126 3.67 16.06 25.98
CA GLU A 126 4.30 15.93 27.30
C GLU A 126 4.20 14.52 27.90
N ARG A 127 3.06 13.84 27.66
CA ARG A 127 2.77 12.50 28.15
C ARG A 127 2.58 11.55 26.98
N TRP A 128 3.25 10.44 26.99
CA TRP A 128 3.22 9.47 25.87
C TRP A 128 3.52 8.04 26.29
N ARG A 129 3.05 7.12 25.48
CA ARG A 129 3.31 5.67 25.53
C ARG A 129 3.55 5.16 24.13
N VAL A 130 4.32 4.09 24.02
CA VAL A 130 4.47 3.33 22.77
C VAL A 130 3.75 2.01 22.94
N VAL A 131 2.98 1.62 21.94
CA VAL A 131 2.27 0.35 21.92
C VAL A 131 2.74 -0.43 20.71
N VAL A 132 3.26 -1.62 20.94
CA VAL A 132 3.72 -2.52 19.89
C VAL A 132 2.79 -3.71 19.79
N LEU A 133 2.14 -3.85 18.62
CA LEU A 133 1.42 -5.06 18.27
C LEU A 133 2.39 -6.03 17.59
N CYS A 134 2.45 -7.25 18.06
CA CYS A 134 3.32 -8.28 17.47
C CYS A 134 2.72 -9.68 17.61
N PRO A 135 3.18 -10.64 16.80
CA PRO A 135 2.77 -12.04 16.99
C PRO A 135 3.15 -12.56 18.38
N SER A 136 4.39 -12.37 18.77
CA SER A 136 4.93 -12.77 20.08
C SER A 136 6.21 -11.99 20.37
N ARG A 137 6.44 -11.68 21.64
CA ARG A 137 7.71 -11.09 22.13
C ARG A 137 8.91 -12.01 21.99
N GLN A 138 8.71 -13.27 21.63
CA GLN A 138 9.78 -14.23 21.32
C GLN A 138 10.44 -13.97 19.97
N LEU A 139 9.85 -13.16 19.11
CA LEU A 139 10.49 -12.73 17.87
C LEU A 139 11.74 -11.90 18.15
N ASN A 140 12.70 -11.99 17.24
CA ASN A 140 13.90 -11.18 17.33
C ASN A 140 13.60 -9.72 16.93
N PHE A 141 13.51 -8.83 17.91
CA PHE A 141 13.35 -7.39 17.72
C PHE A 141 14.67 -6.61 17.91
N GLY A 142 15.78 -7.31 18.05
CA GLY A 142 17.11 -6.78 18.31
C GLY A 142 17.48 -6.76 19.79
N ASP A 143 18.74 -6.37 20.04
CA ASP A 143 19.26 -6.24 21.40
C ASP A 143 18.55 -5.09 22.14
N PRO A 144 17.83 -5.37 23.23
CA PRO A 144 17.15 -4.34 24.01
C PRO A 144 18.11 -3.52 24.89
N ALA A 145 19.32 -4.01 25.18
CA ALA A 145 20.23 -3.38 26.16
C ALA A 145 20.47 -1.88 25.92
N PRO A 146 20.69 -1.40 24.68
CA PRO A 146 20.91 0.05 24.44
C PRO A 146 19.69 0.93 24.67
N VAL A 147 18.49 0.34 24.70
CA VAL A 147 17.20 1.04 24.83
C VAL A 147 16.32 0.43 25.92
N ALA A 148 16.94 -0.30 26.87
CA ALA A 148 16.24 -1.10 27.86
C ALA A 148 15.27 -0.26 28.70
N GLU A 149 15.69 0.90 29.16
CA GLU A 149 14.86 1.80 29.97
C GLU A 149 13.64 2.33 29.20
N PHE A 150 13.81 2.63 27.91
CA PHE A 150 12.70 3.01 27.03
C PHE A 150 11.71 1.86 26.89
N VAL A 151 12.21 0.66 26.55
CA VAL A 151 11.38 -0.53 26.35
C VAL A 151 10.63 -0.88 27.64
N GLU A 152 11.30 -0.87 28.78
CA GLU A 152 10.71 -1.24 30.07
C GLU A 152 9.65 -0.21 30.54
N LYS A 153 9.95 1.07 30.43
CA LYS A 153 9.10 2.11 31.02
C LYS A 153 8.06 2.70 30.07
N ARG A 154 8.27 2.59 28.76
CA ARG A 154 7.45 3.29 27.76
C ARG A 154 6.75 2.40 26.76
N VAL A 155 7.23 1.17 26.55
CA VAL A 155 6.67 0.26 25.55
C VAL A 155 5.71 -0.74 26.18
N GLN A 156 4.49 -0.74 25.69
CA GLN A 156 3.48 -1.76 25.98
C GLN A 156 3.38 -2.73 24.81
N TRP A 157 3.39 -4.03 25.13
CA TRP A 157 3.32 -5.08 24.13
C TRP A 157 1.93 -5.70 24.09
N ILE A 158 1.39 -5.83 22.88
CA ILE A 158 0.18 -6.58 22.60
C ILE A 158 0.57 -7.79 21.76
N GLU A 159 0.59 -8.95 22.39
CA GLU A 159 0.96 -10.22 21.74
C GLU A 159 -0.28 -10.91 21.20
N LEU A 160 -0.41 -10.95 19.86
CA LEU A 160 -1.60 -11.48 19.20
C LEU A 160 -1.80 -12.98 19.40
N LEU A 161 -0.70 -13.78 19.47
CA LEU A 161 -0.81 -15.22 19.75
C LEU A 161 -1.34 -15.50 21.15
N SER A 162 -0.89 -14.72 22.14
CA SER A 162 -1.41 -14.83 23.51
C SER A 162 -2.87 -14.46 23.58
N ALA A 163 -3.27 -13.42 22.84
CA ALA A 163 -4.66 -12.97 22.77
C ALA A 163 -5.56 -13.98 22.05
N ALA A 164 -5.08 -14.63 20.98
CA ALA A 164 -5.83 -15.69 20.30
C ALA A 164 -6.14 -16.87 21.23
N ALA A 165 -5.21 -17.21 22.11
CA ALA A 165 -5.35 -18.31 23.08
C ALA A 165 -6.23 -17.94 24.30
N ASN A 166 -6.52 -16.65 24.52
CA ASN A 166 -7.27 -16.16 25.66
C ASN A 166 -8.72 -15.85 25.30
N PRO A 167 -9.73 -16.66 25.73
CA PRO A 167 -11.14 -16.41 25.42
C PRO A 167 -11.69 -15.10 26.01
N THR A 168 -11.03 -14.55 27.03
CA THR A 168 -11.44 -13.29 27.67
C THR A 168 -10.76 -12.06 27.09
N ALA A 169 -9.85 -12.22 26.14
CA ALA A 169 -9.22 -11.11 25.46
C ALA A 169 -10.26 -10.25 24.73
N PRO A 170 -10.04 -8.93 24.58
CA PRO A 170 -10.93 -8.05 23.84
C PRO A 170 -11.20 -8.60 22.44
N ALA A 171 -12.44 -8.49 21.96
CA ALA A 171 -12.87 -9.03 20.67
C ALA A 171 -12.00 -8.51 19.51
N LEU A 172 -11.64 -7.23 19.53
CA LEU A 172 -10.78 -6.63 18.54
C LEU A 172 -9.39 -7.29 18.49
N VAL A 173 -8.78 -7.57 19.64
CA VAL A 173 -7.44 -8.22 19.68
C VAL A 173 -7.53 -9.63 19.12
N GLN A 174 -8.60 -10.36 19.43
CA GLN A 174 -8.83 -11.68 18.85
C GLN A 174 -9.11 -11.62 17.35
N ALA A 175 -9.82 -10.59 16.87
CA ALA A 175 -9.99 -10.37 15.44
C ALA A 175 -8.64 -10.12 14.76
N LEU A 176 -7.78 -9.27 15.32
CA LEU A 176 -6.44 -9.02 14.79
C LEU A 176 -5.56 -10.28 14.77
N ALA A 177 -5.74 -11.18 15.74
CA ALA A 177 -5.01 -12.44 15.78
C ALA A 177 -5.35 -13.39 14.61
N LEU A 178 -6.46 -13.16 13.88
CA LEU A 178 -6.77 -13.87 12.62
C LEU A 178 -5.70 -13.67 11.54
N LEU A 179 -4.91 -12.59 11.63
CA LEU A 179 -3.75 -12.38 10.75
C LEU A 179 -2.73 -13.52 10.82
N LEU A 180 -2.64 -14.19 11.96
CA LEU A 180 -1.64 -15.22 12.25
C LEU A 180 -2.17 -16.63 12.04
N GLN A 181 -3.48 -16.79 11.84
CA GLN A 181 -4.10 -18.11 11.75
C GLN A 181 -3.96 -18.71 10.35
N SER A 182 -3.93 -20.05 10.32
CA SER A 182 -3.97 -20.78 9.06
C SER A 182 -5.34 -20.64 8.37
N GLU A 183 -5.37 -20.75 7.05
CA GLU A 183 -6.59 -20.62 6.26
C GLU A 183 -7.71 -21.56 6.71
N HIS A 184 -7.35 -22.79 7.10
CA HIS A 184 -8.34 -23.80 7.51
C HIS A 184 -8.97 -23.54 8.88
N GLU A 185 -8.32 -22.76 9.75
CA GLU A 185 -8.83 -22.43 11.08
C GLU A 185 -9.70 -21.17 11.07
N LEU A 186 -9.51 -20.31 10.06
CA LEU A 186 -10.16 -19.00 10.01
C LEU A 186 -11.67 -19.09 10.21
N LYS A 187 -12.36 -19.96 9.45
CA LYS A 187 -13.81 -20.08 9.50
C LYS A 187 -14.34 -20.43 10.90
N ALA A 188 -13.70 -21.35 11.56
CA ALA A 188 -14.10 -21.76 12.91
C ALA A 188 -13.89 -20.63 13.91
N THR A 189 -12.74 -19.96 13.84
CA THR A 189 -12.39 -18.88 14.78
C THR A 189 -13.25 -17.63 14.56
N THR A 190 -13.48 -17.24 13.31
CA THR A 190 -14.34 -16.09 13.00
C THR A 190 -15.78 -16.37 13.40
N THR A 191 -16.29 -17.57 13.17
CA THR A 191 -17.65 -17.95 13.59
C THR A 191 -17.79 -17.89 15.12
N ALA A 192 -16.81 -18.41 15.86
CA ALA A 192 -16.81 -18.33 17.32
C ALA A 192 -16.73 -16.88 17.83
N LEU A 193 -15.87 -16.07 17.22
CA LEU A 193 -15.73 -14.65 17.57
C LEU A 193 -17.01 -13.87 17.30
N ARG A 194 -17.62 -14.05 16.14
CA ARG A 194 -18.91 -13.41 15.79
C ARG A 194 -20.04 -13.83 16.75
N ALA A 195 -20.12 -15.12 17.09
CA ALA A 195 -21.10 -15.62 18.05
C ALA A 195 -20.95 -14.94 19.43
N ARG A 196 -19.72 -14.67 19.85
CA ARG A 196 -19.44 -13.99 21.12
C ARG A 196 -19.91 -12.54 21.16
N VAL A 197 -19.79 -11.82 20.05
CA VAL A 197 -20.20 -10.41 19.95
C VAL A 197 -21.60 -10.22 19.40
N ALA A 198 -22.30 -11.30 19.07
CA ALA A 198 -23.63 -11.27 18.47
C ALA A 198 -24.62 -10.45 19.32
N GLY A 199 -25.33 -9.53 18.68
CA GLY A 199 -26.31 -8.65 19.35
C GLY A 199 -25.70 -7.51 20.15
N SER A 200 -24.39 -7.35 20.18
CA SER A 200 -23.72 -6.20 20.78
C SER A 200 -23.42 -5.11 19.73
N SER A 201 -23.08 -3.90 20.19
CA SER A 201 -22.61 -2.82 19.32
C SER A 201 -21.30 -3.15 18.59
N GLN A 202 -20.57 -4.15 19.04
CA GLN A 202 -19.30 -4.57 18.47
C GLN A 202 -19.46 -5.48 17.23
N THR A 203 -20.65 -6.01 16.95
CA THR A 203 -20.84 -6.99 15.85
C THR A 203 -20.38 -6.42 14.51
N ALA A 204 -20.90 -5.25 14.10
CA ALA A 204 -20.53 -4.63 12.83
C ALA A 204 -19.04 -4.26 12.79
N GLU A 205 -18.48 -3.86 13.91
CA GLU A 205 -17.07 -3.49 14.06
C GLU A 205 -16.15 -4.67 13.85
N ILE A 206 -16.49 -5.81 14.42
CA ILE A 206 -15.70 -7.04 14.27
C ILE A 206 -15.84 -7.58 12.85
N ASP A 207 -17.02 -7.51 12.25
CA ASP A 207 -17.24 -7.90 10.86
C ASP A 207 -16.40 -7.03 9.89
N ASP A 208 -16.31 -5.72 10.14
CA ASP A 208 -15.43 -4.81 9.40
C ASP A 208 -13.96 -5.24 9.48
N VAL A 209 -13.47 -5.57 10.67
CA VAL A 209 -12.08 -6.02 10.87
C VAL A 209 -11.82 -7.37 10.20
N ILE A 210 -12.75 -8.32 10.32
CA ILE A 210 -12.67 -9.62 9.65
C ILE A 210 -12.60 -9.42 8.13
N ALA A 211 -13.50 -8.61 7.57
CA ALA A 211 -13.50 -8.31 6.14
C ALA A 211 -12.19 -7.68 5.67
N ALA A 212 -11.65 -6.70 6.42
CA ALA A 212 -10.39 -6.06 6.14
C ALA A 212 -9.21 -7.06 6.12
N ILE A 213 -9.17 -7.96 7.11
CA ILE A 213 -8.14 -9.00 7.19
C ILE A 213 -8.23 -9.96 6.01
N LEU A 214 -9.43 -10.42 5.66
CA LEU A 214 -9.63 -11.35 4.55
C LEU A 214 -9.19 -10.75 3.22
N VAL A 215 -9.63 -9.52 2.92
CA VAL A 215 -9.24 -8.83 1.68
C VAL A 215 -7.74 -8.56 1.61
N SER A 216 -7.16 -8.12 2.71
CA SER A 216 -5.74 -7.78 2.80
C SER A 216 -4.85 -9.01 2.66
N ARG A 217 -5.22 -10.11 3.32
CA ARG A 217 -4.42 -11.33 3.41
C ARG A 217 -4.56 -12.25 2.21
N PHE A 218 -5.76 -12.31 1.60
CA PHE A 218 -6.08 -13.23 0.51
C PHE A 218 -6.39 -12.48 -0.79
N ASN A 219 -5.52 -11.54 -1.13
CA ASN A 219 -5.62 -10.79 -2.37
C ASN A 219 -5.67 -11.72 -3.59
N GLY A 220 -6.65 -11.50 -4.48
CA GLY A 220 -6.87 -12.32 -5.67
C GLY A 220 -7.92 -13.43 -5.51
N ARG A 221 -8.45 -13.67 -4.30
CA ARG A 221 -9.62 -14.53 -4.10
C ARG A 221 -10.91 -13.79 -4.44
N SER A 222 -11.90 -14.52 -4.91
CA SER A 222 -13.24 -13.95 -5.12
C SER A 222 -13.91 -13.60 -3.77
N ILE A 223 -14.85 -12.66 -3.81
CA ILE A 223 -15.62 -12.26 -2.61
C ILE A 223 -16.34 -13.47 -2.00
N GLN A 224 -16.88 -14.37 -2.83
CA GLN A 224 -17.55 -15.57 -2.36
C GLN A 224 -16.61 -16.51 -1.60
N GLU A 225 -15.38 -16.68 -2.10
CA GLU A 225 -14.35 -17.46 -1.39
C GLU A 225 -13.97 -16.81 -0.06
N LEU A 226 -13.77 -15.48 -0.04
CA LEU A 226 -13.46 -14.74 1.19
C LEU A 226 -14.57 -14.89 2.23
N CYS A 227 -15.83 -14.76 1.83
CA CYS A 227 -16.98 -14.98 2.70
C CYS A 227 -17.02 -16.41 3.25
N ALA A 228 -16.77 -17.39 2.41
CA ALA A 228 -16.75 -18.81 2.80
C ALA A 228 -15.62 -19.10 3.81
N MET A 229 -14.44 -18.51 3.61
CA MET A 229 -13.28 -18.64 4.49
C MET A 229 -13.51 -17.93 5.83
N GLY A 230 -14.10 -16.75 5.81
CA GLY A 230 -14.36 -15.95 6.99
C GLY A 230 -15.62 -16.34 7.75
N GLY A 231 -16.48 -17.21 7.21
CA GLY A 231 -17.78 -17.50 7.82
C GLY A 231 -18.67 -16.26 7.96
N ILE A 232 -18.50 -15.28 7.08
CA ILE A 232 -19.24 -14.02 7.04
C ILE A 232 -20.23 -14.06 5.87
N THR A 233 -21.40 -13.45 6.01
CA THR A 233 -22.35 -13.39 4.89
C THR A 233 -21.87 -12.41 3.82
N LEU A 234 -22.36 -12.59 2.60
CA LEU A 234 -22.03 -11.66 1.51
C LEU A 234 -22.55 -10.25 1.84
N ASP A 235 -23.70 -10.16 2.46
CA ASP A 235 -24.32 -8.90 2.84
C ASP A 235 -23.47 -8.16 3.90
N ASP A 236 -23.11 -8.82 4.99
CA ASP A 236 -22.24 -8.26 6.03
C ASP A 236 -20.88 -7.84 5.44
N PHE A 237 -20.33 -8.66 4.53
CA PHE A 237 -19.05 -8.38 3.89
C PHE A 237 -19.11 -7.13 3.01
N THR A 238 -20.13 -7.01 2.15
CA THR A 238 -20.28 -5.86 1.23
C THR A 238 -20.68 -4.56 1.96
N GLN A 239 -21.31 -4.66 3.12
CA GLN A 239 -21.59 -3.52 3.97
C GLN A 239 -20.38 -3.05 4.78
N SER A 240 -19.31 -3.85 4.87
CA SER A 240 -18.12 -3.48 5.61
C SER A 240 -17.46 -2.22 5.02
N VAL A 241 -16.92 -1.38 5.89
CA VAL A 241 -16.18 -0.16 5.50
C VAL A 241 -14.96 -0.55 4.66
N ALA A 242 -14.25 -1.61 5.08
CA ALA A 242 -13.09 -2.13 4.37
C ALA A 242 -13.40 -2.50 2.91
N TYR A 243 -14.49 -3.24 2.69
CA TYR A 243 -14.91 -3.61 1.33
C TYR A 243 -15.22 -2.37 0.49
N ARG A 244 -16.05 -1.45 1.01
CA ARG A 244 -16.46 -0.24 0.28
C ARG A 244 -15.28 0.64 -0.12
N GLU A 245 -14.28 0.79 0.74
CA GLU A 245 -13.10 1.57 0.43
C GLU A 245 -12.19 0.89 -0.59
N ILE A 246 -11.91 -0.41 -0.42
CA ILE A 246 -11.03 -1.14 -1.33
C ILE A 246 -11.68 -1.27 -2.70
N PHE A 247 -12.98 -1.57 -2.75
CA PHE A 247 -13.75 -1.65 -3.99
C PHE A 247 -13.87 -0.29 -4.67
N GLY A 248 -14.22 0.76 -3.93
CA GLY A 248 -14.31 2.13 -4.47
C GLY A 248 -12.99 2.64 -5.04
N ARG A 249 -11.85 2.35 -4.39
CA ARG A 249 -10.52 2.67 -4.94
C ARG A 249 -10.20 1.86 -6.19
N GLY A 250 -10.61 0.59 -6.23
CA GLY A 250 -10.46 -0.28 -7.40
C GLY A 250 -11.27 0.22 -8.58
N GLU A 251 -12.53 0.58 -8.35
CA GLU A 251 -13.43 1.14 -9.34
C GLU A 251 -12.92 2.48 -9.88
N ALA A 252 -12.56 3.42 -9.01
CA ALA A 252 -12.02 4.72 -9.40
C ALA A 252 -10.73 4.57 -10.25
N ARG A 253 -9.85 3.64 -9.86
CA ARG A 253 -8.64 3.34 -10.63
C ARG A 253 -8.96 2.67 -11.97
N GLY A 254 -9.97 1.79 -11.99
CA GLY A 254 -10.44 1.15 -13.22
C GLY A 254 -11.04 2.14 -14.20
N VAL A 255 -11.87 3.07 -13.72
CA VAL A 255 -12.45 4.16 -14.51
C VAL A 255 -11.35 5.05 -15.07
N ALA A 256 -10.44 5.56 -14.23
CA ALA A 256 -9.34 6.41 -14.68
C ALA A 256 -8.44 5.74 -15.73
N LEU A 257 -8.14 4.44 -15.54
CA LEU A 257 -7.37 3.67 -16.51
C LEU A 257 -8.14 3.43 -17.81
N GLY A 258 -9.45 3.21 -17.70
CA GLY A 258 -10.36 3.06 -18.84
C GLY A 258 -10.46 4.34 -19.65
N GLU A 259 -10.63 5.48 -18.99
CA GLU A 259 -10.67 6.81 -19.60
C GLU A 259 -9.35 7.13 -20.31
N ALA A 260 -8.21 6.98 -19.65
CA ALA A 260 -6.91 7.24 -20.26
C ALA A 260 -6.64 6.34 -21.49
N ARG A 261 -7.02 5.06 -21.42
CA ARG A 261 -6.93 4.16 -22.59
C ARG A 261 -7.90 4.53 -23.69
N GLY A 262 -9.10 4.97 -23.33
CA GLY A 262 -10.13 5.43 -24.26
C GLY A 262 -9.68 6.69 -24.99
N GLU A 263 -9.12 7.66 -24.28
CA GLU A 263 -8.59 8.92 -24.82
C GLU A 263 -7.42 8.66 -25.78
N ALA A 264 -6.40 7.92 -25.36
CA ALA A 264 -5.26 7.56 -26.22
C ALA A 264 -5.70 6.81 -27.49
N ARG A 265 -6.67 5.89 -27.37
CA ARG A 265 -7.20 5.19 -28.54
C ARG A 265 -8.03 6.11 -29.44
N GLY A 266 -8.80 7.01 -28.86
CA GLY A 266 -9.58 8.03 -29.59
C GLY A 266 -8.69 8.96 -30.38
N GLU A 267 -7.60 9.43 -29.77
CA GLU A 267 -6.59 10.28 -30.38
C GLU A 267 -5.91 9.59 -31.57
N ALA A 268 -5.41 8.37 -31.38
CA ALA A 268 -4.81 7.58 -32.45
C ALA A 268 -5.77 7.31 -33.62
N LEU A 269 -7.04 7.01 -33.33
CA LEU A 269 -8.06 6.83 -34.38
C LEU A 269 -8.39 8.13 -35.11
N GLY A 270 -8.42 9.24 -34.38
CA GLY A 270 -8.61 10.59 -34.95
C GLY A 270 -7.49 10.95 -35.90
N GLU A 271 -6.25 10.80 -35.46
CA GLU A 271 -5.05 11.07 -36.25
C GLU A 271 -4.98 10.15 -37.48
N ALA A 272 -5.19 8.85 -37.31
CA ALA A 272 -5.24 7.90 -38.44
C ALA A 272 -6.28 8.31 -39.49
N LYS A 273 -7.47 8.78 -39.07
CA LYS A 273 -8.52 9.22 -39.98
C LYS A 273 -8.11 10.48 -40.77
N VAL A 274 -7.45 11.42 -40.13
CA VAL A 274 -6.97 12.64 -40.79
C VAL A 274 -5.86 12.30 -41.78
N THR A 275 -4.86 11.54 -41.33
CA THR A 275 -3.71 11.14 -42.14
C THR A 275 -4.14 10.30 -43.36
N LEU A 276 -5.06 9.35 -43.19
CA LEU A 276 -5.62 8.59 -44.33
C LEU A 276 -6.30 9.47 -45.37
N ARG A 277 -7.03 10.50 -44.94
CA ARG A 277 -7.70 11.45 -45.86
C ARG A 277 -6.67 12.29 -46.61
N GLN A 278 -5.63 12.72 -45.94
CA GLN A 278 -4.54 13.50 -46.55
C GLN A 278 -3.74 12.66 -47.55
N LEU A 279 -3.41 11.41 -47.16
CA LEU A 279 -2.74 10.44 -48.04
C LEU A 279 -3.56 10.16 -49.29
N GLY A 280 -4.88 9.93 -49.14
CA GLY A 280 -5.76 9.71 -50.26
C GLY A 280 -5.81 10.90 -51.25
N ARG A 281 -5.61 12.15 -50.77
CA ARG A 281 -5.51 13.35 -51.63
C ARG A 281 -4.15 13.48 -52.30
N ARG A 282 -3.08 13.15 -51.57
CA ARG A 282 -1.69 13.38 -52.02
C ARG A 282 -1.17 12.22 -52.89
N CYS A 283 -1.43 11.00 -52.48
CA CYS A 283 -0.89 9.79 -53.10
C CYS A 283 -1.90 9.06 -54.00
N GLY A 284 -3.20 9.44 -53.98
CA GLY A 284 -4.26 8.72 -54.67
C GLY A 284 -4.95 7.67 -53.79
N PRO A 285 -5.85 6.85 -54.36
CA PRO A 285 -6.62 5.87 -53.62
C PRO A 285 -5.74 4.83 -52.96
N LEU A 286 -5.91 4.62 -51.64
CA LEU A 286 -5.21 3.64 -50.85
C LEU A 286 -5.82 2.27 -50.98
N SER A 287 -5.03 1.21 -50.93
CA SER A 287 -5.54 -0.16 -50.83
C SER A 287 -6.09 -0.44 -49.42
N ALA A 288 -6.99 -1.42 -49.29
CA ALA A 288 -7.53 -1.86 -48.02
C ALA A 288 -6.43 -2.32 -47.03
N GLU A 289 -5.36 -2.91 -47.58
CA GLU A 289 -4.19 -3.33 -46.76
C GLU A 289 -3.43 -2.15 -46.22
N GLN A 290 -3.16 -1.12 -47.05
CA GLN A 290 -2.50 0.12 -46.61
C GLN A 290 -3.34 0.85 -45.57
N GLU A 291 -4.65 1.00 -45.78
CA GLU A 291 -5.54 1.61 -44.80
C GLU A 291 -5.53 0.86 -43.46
N SER A 292 -5.60 -0.48 -43.48
CA SER A 292 -5.58 -1.31 -42.29
C SER A 292 -4.27 -1.14 -41.51
N ARG A 293 -3.14 -1.16 -42.23
CA ARG A 293 -1.83 -0.99 -41.65
C ARG A 293 -1.65 0.39 -41.02
N ILE A 294 -2.07 1.45 -41.69
CA ILE A 294 -1.99 2.83 -41.15
C ILE A 294 -2.88 2.95 -39.89
N ARG A 295 -4.07 2.36 -39.89
CA ARG A 295 -4.95 2.37 -38.71
C ARG A 295 -4.38 1.62 -37.51
N SER A 296 -3.46 0.69 -37.73
CA SER A 296 -2.82 -0.07 -36.65
C SER A 296 -1.52 0.55 -36.14
N LEU A 297 -1.05 1.64 -36.72
CA LEU A 297 0.16 2.33 -36.28
C LEU A 297 -0.06 2.98 -34.90
N PRO A 298 0.95 2.97 -34.04
CA PRO A 298 0.95 3.78 -32.81
C PRO A 298 0.87 5.27 -33.13
N LEU A 299 0.33 6.08 -32.18
CA LEU A 299 0.14 7.52 -32.35
C LEU A 299 1.42 8.22 -32.84
N GLU A 300 2.55 7.98 -32.20
CA GLU A 300 3.85 8.54 -32.57
C GLU A 300 4.24 8.26 -34.05
N ARG A 301 3.86 7.08 -34.55
CA ARG A 301 4.10 6.72 -35.95
C ARG A 301 3.11 7.36 -36.91
N LEU A 302 1.87 7.57 -36.46
CA LEU A 302 0.87 8.31 -37.23
C LEU A 302 1.28 9.78 -37.39
N GLU A 303 1.76 10.41 -36.32
CA GLU A 303 2.31 11.76 -36.34
C GLU A 303 3.52 11.87 -37.29
N ALA A 304 4.47 10.94 -37.17
CA ALA A 304 5.62 10.90 -38.08
C ALA A 304 5.22 10.69 -39.54
N LEU A 305 4.17 9.90 -39.80
CA LEU A 305 3.62 9.74 -41.15
C LEU A 305 2.94 11.00 -41.64
N ALA A 306 2.21 11.72 -40.77
CA ALA A 306 1.55 12.98 -41.09
C ALA A 306 2.57 14.09 -41.42
N GLU A 307 3.72 14.10 -40.74
CA GLU A 307 4.83 15.00 -41.08
C GLU A 307 5.50 14.62 -42.42
N ALA A 308 5.84 13.34 -42.60
CA ALA A 308 6.49 12.85 -43.81
C ALA A 308 5.61 13.04 -45.07
N LEU A 309 4.29 12.96 -44.91
CA LEU A 309 3.31 13.17 -45.98
C LEU A 309 3.46 14.53 -46.68
N LEU A 310 3.97 15.55 -46.00
CA LEU A 310 4.16 16.89 -46.58
C LEU A 310 5.13 16.86 -47.78
N ASP A 311 6.10 15.95 -47.73
CA ASP A 311 7.14 15.78 -48.72
C ASP A 311 6.86 14.68 -49.77
N PHE A 312 5.74 13.93 -49.63
CA PHE A 312 5.41 12.85 -50.58
C PHE A 312 5.00 13.44 -51.94
N GLU A 313 5.51 12.86 -52.99
CA GLU A 313 5.13 13.19 -54.38
C GLU A 313 4.07 12.20 -54.91
N GLY A 314 3.94 11.00 -54.32
CA GLY A 314 2.96 10.00 -54.74
C GLY A 314 3.01 8.70 -53.95
N MET A 315 2.36 7.66 -54.50
CA MET A 315 2.18 6.35 -53.88
C MET A 315 3.53 5.62 -53.60
N ALA A 316 4.55 5.90 -54.39
CA ALA A 316 5.89 5.28 -54.25
C ALA A 316 6.53 5.67 -52.93
N ASP A 317 6.38 6.95 -52.50
CA ASP A 317 6.96 7.47 -51.28
C ASP A 317 6.22 6.91 -50.04
N LEU A 318 4.91 6.79 -50.10
CA LEU A 318 4.12 6.12 -49.06
C LEU A 318 4.57 4.65 -48.88
N ASN A 319 4.70 3.90 -49.97
CA ASN A 319 5.15 2.51 -49.90
C ASN A 319 6.57 2.38 -49.32
N ALA A 320 7.48 3.26 -49.71
CA ALA A 320 8.82 3.31 -49.14
C ALA A 320 8.82 3.61 -47.63
N TRP A 321 8.00 4.59 -47.22
CA TRP A 321 7.89 4.95 -45.81
C TRP A 321 7.31 3.80 -44.99
N LEU A 322 6.20 3.17 -45.45
CA LEU A 322 5.62 2.01 -44.79
C LEU A 322 6.59 0.83 -44.70
N ALA A 323 7.39 0.61 -45.70
CA ALA A 323 8.41 -0.46 -45.68
C ALA A 323 9.57 -0.19 -44.71
N ALA A 324 9.89 1.07 -44.48
CA ALA A 324 10.97 1.48 -43.57
C ALA A 324 10.52 1.56 -42.11
N ASN A 325 9.23 1.58 -41.85
CA ASN A 325 8.62 1.80 -40.52
C ASN A 325 7.70 0.64 -40.09
N ASP A 326 8.07 -0.56 -40.48
CA ASP A 326 7.37 -1.81 -40.12
C ASP A 326 7.63 -2.22 -38.66
#